data_ab6c7c554155f38aaa8971d4a29d4357
#
_entry.id   ab6c7c554155f38aaa8971d4a29d4357
#
_cell.length_a   1.000
_cell.length_b   1.000
_cell.length_c   1.000
_cell.angle_alpha   90.00
_cell.angle_beta   90.00
_cell.angle_gamma   90.00
#
_symmetry.space_group_name_H-M   'P 1'
#
loop_
_entity.id
_entity.type
_entity.pdbx_description
1 polymer ?
#
loop_
_entity_poly.entity_id
_entity_poly.type
_entity_poly.pdbx_seq_one_letter_code
_entity_poly.pdbx_strand_id
1 'polypeptide(L)'
;LPGKVLLNAGGKALLAYHIERLQWSGYPVIVATTTEKSDDIIVEFCEQHRLPYFRGDEQNVLSRFYECALHFGLSVIVRVTSDCPLIDGTLIKNAIDAYLLAGNLQIYASNCLVRTYPRGLDFEVFSMTLLEEANKKASLPSQKEHVTPYLYQNKSANTILKHITNQQDNSQFRITLDTIEDYQLIKILIEDYQAAILPTSAIIEVLTQHPELQAINAHIEQKKI
;
A
#
# COMPACT_ATOMS: atom_id res chain seq x y z
N LEU A 1 13.26 -10.71 0.96
CA LEU A 1 12.58 -11.79 0.23
C LEU A 1 12.43 -11.38 -1.26
N PRO A 2 13.37 -11.74 -2.14
CA PRO A 2 13.20 -11.52 -3.58
C PRO A 2 11.92 -12.19 -4.09
N GLY A 3 11.16 -11.50 -4.97
CA GLY A 3 9.90 -12.02 -5.50
C GLY A 3 8.79 -12.22 -4.47
N LYS A 4 8.89 -11.63 -3.29
CA LYS A 4 8.00 -11.85 -2.14
C LYS A 4 6.51 -11.73 -2.47
N VAL A 5 6.13 -10.83 -3.35
CA VAL A 5 4.72 -10.59 -3.72
C VAL A 5 4.10 -11.75 -4.51
N LEU A 6 4.93 -12.61 -5.11
CA LEU A 6 4.51 -13.80 -5.84
C LEU A 6 4.59 -15.10 -5.00
N LEU A 7 4.98 -15.02 -3.73
CA LEU A 7 4.88 -16.17 -2.83
C LEU A 7 3.42 -16.63 -2.72
N ASN A 8 3.23 -17.94 -2.54
CA ASN A 8 1.91 -18.57 -2.57
C ASN A 8 1.34 -18.78 -1.16
N ALA A 9 0.05 -18.50 -1.00
CA ALA A 9 -0.75 -18.93 0.13
C ALA A 9 -2.10 -19.45 -0.40
N GLY A 10 -2.58 -20.59 0.09
CA GLY A 10 -3.85 -21.16 -0.35
C GLY A 10 -3.96 -21.41 -1.87
N GLY A 11 -2.83 -21.71 -2.53
CA GLY A 11 -2.79 -21.98 -3.98
C GLY A 11 -2.75 -20.74 -4.89
N LYS A 12 -2.65 -19.53 -4.34
CA LYS A 12 -2.68 -18.26 -5.08
C LYS A 12 -1.54 -17.33 -4.63
N ALA A 13 -0.97 -16.55 -5.55
CA ALA A 13 0.07 -15.57 -5.26
C ALA A 13 -0.44 -14.46 -4.32
N LEU A 14 0.40 -13.97 -3.41
CA LEU A 14 0.03 -12.89 -2.48
C LEU A 14 -0.36 -11.60 -3.20
N LEU A 15 0.24 -11.32 -4.35
CA LEU A 15 -0.16 -10.19 -5.20
C LEU A 15 -1.61 -10.30 -5.68
N ALA A 16 -2.11 -11.51 -5.96
CA ALA A 16 -3.51 -11.71 -6.35
C ALA A 16 -4.46 -11.31 -5.22
N TYR A 17 -4.17 -11.71 -3.98
CA TYR A 17 -4.96 -11.28 -2.80
C TYR A 17 -4.94 -9.77 -2.64
N HIS A 18 -3.76 -9.15 -2.76
CA HIS A 18 -3.60 -7.70 -2.70
C HIS A 18 -4.52 -6.98 -3.72
N ILE A 19 -4.48 -7.41 -4.98
CA ILE A 19 -5.29 -6.82 -6.06
C ILE A 19 -6.79 -7.03 -5.80
N GLU A 20 -7.21 -8.26 -5.50
CA GLU A 20 -8.63 -8.56 -5.23
C GLU A 20 -9.17 -7.73 -4.06
N ARG A 21 -8.40 -7.55 -3.00
CA ARG A 21 -8.81 -6.72 -1.87
C ARG A 21 -8.84 -5.24 -2.21
N LEU A 22 -7.92 -4.74 -3.03
CA LEU A 22 -7.97 -3.37 -3.56
C LEU A 22 -9.23 -3.13 -4.41
N GLN A 23 -9.67 -4.13 -5.17
CA GLN A 23 -10.89 -4.05 -5.99
C GLN A 23 -12.17 -3.84 -5.16
N TRP A 24 -12.17 -4.16 -3.86
CA TRP A 24 -13.29 -3.81 -2.97
C TRP A 24 -13.53 -2.30 -2.88
N SER A 25 -12.54 -1.49 -3.21
CA SER A 25 -12.70 -0.03 -3.29
C SER A 25 -13.65 0.41 -4.41
N GLY A 26 -13.84 -0.42 -5.44
CA GLY A 26 -14.57 -0.07 -6.64
C GLY A 26 -13.83 0.87 -7.60
N TYR A 27 -12.58 1.24 -7.27
CA TYR A 27 -11.74 2.09 -8.11
C TYR A 27 -10.76 1.26 -8.94
N PRO A 28 -10.27 1.78 -10.09
CA PRO A 28 -9.28 1.09 -10.90
C PRO A 28 -7.98 0.83 -10.13
N VAL A 29 -7.42 -0.36 -10.29
CA VAL A 29 -6.12 -0.75 -9.72
C VAL A 29 -5.12 -0.85 -10.85
N ILE A 30 -3.98 -0.16 -10.73
CA ILE A 30 -2.90 -0.13 -11.71
C ILE A 30 -1.62 -0.59 -11.03
N VAL A 31 -0.91 -1.53 -11.63
CA VAL A 31 0.38 -2.03 -11.12
C VAL A 31 1.51 -1.19 -11.72
N ALA A 32 2.27 -0.48 -10.86
CA ALA A 32 3.45 0.28 -11.28
C ALA A 32 4.74 -0.49 -10.92
N THR A 33 5.31 -1.20 -11.90
CA THR A 33 6.52 -2.01 -11.73
C THR A 33 7.72 -1.42 -12.47
N THR A 34 8.87 -2.11 -12.44
CA THR A 34 10.11 -1.59 -13.04
C THR A 34 10.31 -2.06 -14.47
N THR A 35 11.27 -1.44 -15.15
CA THR A 35 11.74 -1.88 -16.48
C THR A 35 12.76 -3.03 -16.39
N GLU A 36 13.13 -3.45 -15.17
CA GLU A 36 14.10 -4.50 -14.93
C GLU A 36 13.54 -5.89 -15.34
N LYS A 37 14.40 -6.75 -15.89
CA LYS A 37 14.01 -8.11 -16.30
C LYS A 37 13.46 -8.96 -15.14
N SER A 38 13.92 -8.70 -13.91
CA SER A 38 13.41 -9.37 -12.71
C SER A 38 11.91 -9.17 -12.51
N ASP A 39 11.36 -8.08 -13.04
CA ASP A 39 9.95 -7.72 -12.92
C ASP A 39 9.10 -8.19 -14.12
N ASP A 40 9.70 -8.86 -15.13
CA ASP A 40 8.93 -9.43 -16.25
C ASP A 40 7.88 -10.42 -15.73
N ILE A 41 8.16 -11.15 -14.66
CA ILE A 41 7.19 -12.04 -14.00
C ILE A 41 5.98 -11.29 -13.42
N ILE A 42 6.15 -10.03 -12.98
CA ILE A 42 5.04 -9.16 -12.53
C ILE A 42 4.20 -8.74 -13.74
N VAL A 43 4.85 -8.44 -14.86
CA VAL A 43 4.17 -8.10 -16.11
C VAL A 43 3.36 -9.28 -16.62
N GLU A 44 3.95 -10.48 -16.66
CA GLU A 44 3.24 -11.72 -17.02
C GLU A 44 2.02 -11.96 -16.13
N PHE A 45 2.18 -11.75 -14.81
CA PHE A 45 1.06 -11.82 -13.88
C PHE A 45 -0.05 -10.81 -14.24
N CYS A 46 0.30 -9.56 -14.53
CA CYS A 46 -0.67 -8.54 -14.91
C CYS A 46 -1.41 -8.90 -16.20
N GLU A 47 -0.71 -9.39 -17.22
CA GLU A 47 -1.29 -9.81 -18.51
C GLU A 47 -2.27 -10.98 -18.33
N GLN A 48 -1.87 -12.02 -17.55
CA GLN A 48 -2.71 -13.18 -17.24
C GLN A 48 -4.01 -12.77 -16.54
N HIS A 49 -3.94 -11.76 -15.64
CA HIS A 49 -5.09 -11.28 -14.87
C HIS A 49 -5.80 -10.08 -15.51
N ARG A 50 -5.36 -9.63 -16.71
CA ARG A 50 -5.90 -8.47 -17.42
C ARG A 50 -5.88 -7.19 -16.58
N LEU A 51 -4.81 -7.01 -15.82
CA LEU A 51 -4.58 -5.83 -14.99
C LEU A 51 -3.82 -4.76 -15.78
N PRO A 52 -4.23 -3.49 -15.72
CA PRO A 52 -3.41 -2.42 -16.26
C PRO A 52 -2.11 -2.31 -15.48
N TYR A 53 -1.01 -2.12 -16.20
CA TYR A 53 0.31 -1.94 -15.58
C TYR A 53 1.10 -0.85 -16.28
N PHE A 54 2.10 -0.33 -15.59
CA PHE A 54 3.08 0.62 -16.09
C PHE A 54 4.48 0.17 -15.67
N ARG A 55 5.45 0.33 -16.55
CA ARG A 55 6.86 0.05 -16.24
C ARG A 55 7.66 1.35 -16.24
N GLY A 56 8.42 1.61 -15.19
CA GLY A 56 9.24 2.80 -15.03
C GLY A 56 10.53 2.55 -14.27
N ASP A 57 11.19 3.61 -13.87
CA ASP A 57 12.51 3.58 -13.21
C ASP A 57 12.46 2.76 -11.91
N GLU A 58 13.48 1.91 -11.69
CA GLU A 58 13.61 1.11 -10.47
C GLU A 58 13.97 1.97 -9.27
N GLN A 59 14.93 2.88 -9.40
CA GLN A 59 15.50 3.66 -8.31
C GLN A 59 14.69 4.93 -8.00
N ASN A 60 14.09 5.53 -9.04
CA ASN A 60 13.25 6.70 -8.88
C ASN A 60 11.76 6.31 -8.88
N VAL A 61 11.32 5.73 -7.76
CA VAL A 61 9.93 5.30 -7.57
C VAL A 61 8.96 6.48 -7.71
N LEU A 62 9.36 7.68 -7.28
CA LEU A 62 8.54 8.89 -7.42
C LEU A 62 8.25 9.22 -8.89
N SER A 63 9.27 9.20 -9.78
CA SER A 63 9.04 9.42 -11.22
C SER A 63 8.17 8.33 -11.81
N ARG A 64 8.37 7.07 -11.41
CA ARG A 64 7.53 5.95 -11.85
C ARG A 64 6.05 6.16 -11.50
N PHE A 65 5.74 6.62 -10.28
CA PHE A 65 4.37 6.96 -9.90
C PHE A 65 3.83 8.15 -10.68
N TYR A 66 4.64 9.19 -10.89
CA TYR A 66 4.24 10.37 -11.66
C TYR A 66 3.95 10.01 -13.12
N GLU A 67 4.84 9.30 -13.78
CA GLU A 67 4.70 8.89 -15.18
C GLU A 67 3.53 7.92 -15.38
N CYS A 68 3.34 6.97 -14.44
CA CYS A 68 2.18 6.10 -14.42
C CYS A 68 0.87 6.89 -14.31
N ALA A 69 0.79 7.82 -13.35
CA ALA A 69 -0.39 8.65 -13.17
C ALA A 69 -0.69 9.53 -14.40
N LEU A 70 0.34 10.06 -15.03
CA LEU A 70 0.23 10.82 -16.27
C LEU A 70 -0.26 9.96 -17.44
N HIS A 71 0.32 8.76 -17.61
CA HIS A 71 -0.05 7.82 -18.67
C HIS A 71 -1.53 7.42 -18.61
N PHE A 72 -2.06 7.20 -17.41
CA PHE A 72 -3.47 6.81 -17.20
C PHE A 72 -4.41 8.00 -16.96
N GLY A 73 -3.93 9.24 -17.02
CA GLY A 73 -4.75 10.45 -16.86
C GLY A 73 -5.37 10.59 -15.48
N LEU A 74 -4.65 10.18 -14.43
CA LEU A 74 -5.17 10.19 -13.06
C LEU A 74 -5.12 11.59 -12.45
N SER A 75 -6.20 12.02 -11.81
CA SER A 75 -6.29 13.29 -11.06
C SER A 75 -6.08 13.12 -9.56
N VAL A 76 -6.43 11.97 -9.02
CA VAL A 76 -6.22 11.55 -7.63
C VAL A 76 -5.53 10.19 -7.62
N ILE A 77 -4.54 10.06 -6.78
CA ILE A 77 -3.73 8.86 -6.63
C ILE A 77 -3.93 8.28 -5.23
N VAL A 78 -4.15 6.97 -5.18
CA VAL A 78 -4.00 6.19 -3.96
C VAL A 78 -2.73 5.36 -4.09
N ARG A 79 -1.75 5.64 -3.23
CA ARG A 79 -0.52 4.86 -3.17
C ARG A 79 -0.66 3.77 -2.13
N VAL A 80 -0.42 2.55 -2.57
CA VAL A 80 -0.25 1.36 -1.73
C VAL A 80 1.01 0.62 -2.17
N THR A 81 1.55 -0.22 -1.30
CA THR A 81 2.70 -1.07 -1.64
C THR A 81 2.27 -2.53 -1.67
N SER A 82 2.81 -3.31 -2.62
CA SER A 82 2.36 -4.69 -2.88
C SER A 82 2.75 -5.69 -1.80
N ASP A 83 3.48 -5.28 -0.79
CA ASP A 83 3.80 -6.06 0.41
C ASP A 83 2.68 -6.04 1.48
N CYS A 84 1.51 -5.56 1.12
CA CYS A 84 0.32 -5.49 1.96
C CYS A 84 -0.81 -6.41 1.42
N PRO A 85 -0.66 -7.74 1.40
CA PRO A 85 -1.63 -8.65 0.74
C PRO A 85 -3.02 -8.64 1.39
N LEU A 86 -3.12 -8.22 2.65
CA LEU A 86 -4.38 -8.11 3.39
C LEU A 86 -4.91 -6.68 3.50
N ILE A 87 -4.48 -5.79 2.59
CA ILE A 87 -4.99 -4.40 2.49
C ILE A 87 -6.53 -4.35 2.47
N ASP A 88 -7.14 -3.29 2.96
CA ASP A 88 -8.60 -3.16 2.99
C ASP A 88 -9.10 -2.11 1.99
N GLY A 89 -9.64 -2.59 0.87
CA GLY A 89 -10.21 -1.73 -0.17
C GLY A 89 -11.44 -0.92 0.29
N THR A 90 -12.20 -1.41 1.27
CA THR A 90 -13.33 -0.67 1.83
C THR A 90 -12.86 0.54 2.64
N LEU A 91 -11.79 0.36 3.43
CA LEU A 91 -11.15 1.45 4.16
C LEU A 91 -10.60 2.50 3.18
N ILE A 92 -9.95 2.06 2.11
CA ILE A 92 -9.45 2.92 1.04
C ILE A 92 -10.59 3.67 0.35
N LYS A 93 -11.70 2.99 0.04
CA LYS A 93 -12.89 3.63 -0.55
C LYS A 93 -13.39 4.79 0.30
N ASN A 94 -13.57 4.55 1.59
CA ASN A 94 -14.03 5.59 2.52
C ASN A 94 -13.08 6.79 2.55
N ALA A 95 -11.77 6.55 2.48
CA ALA A 95 -10.77 7.61 2.43
C ALA A 95 -10.83 8.41 1.11
N ILE A 96 -11.02 7.73 -0.03
CA ILE A 96 -11.19 8.39 -1.34
C ILE A 96 -12.45 9.24 -1.33
N ASP A 97 -13.59 8.70 -0.87
CA ASP A 97 -14.85 9.41 -0.84
C ASP A 97 -14.74 10.68 0.02
N ALA A 98 -14.12 10.59 1.20
CA ALA A 98 -13.87 11.74 2.06
C ALA A 98 -12.90 12.76 1.43
N TYR A 99 -11.88 12.29 0.73
CA TYR A 99 -10.92 13.12 -0.01
C TYR A 99 -11.62 13.91 -1.14
N LEU A 100 -12.43 13.23 -1.94
CA LEU A 100 -13.18 13.84 -3.06
C LEU A 100 -14.21 14.84 -2.55
N LEU A 101 -14.91 14.53 -1.45
CA LEU A 101 -15.88 15.43 -0.80
C LEU A 101 -15.21 16.70 -0.30
N ALA A 102 -13.99 16.63 0.20
CA ALA A 102 -13.24 17.79 0.66
C ALA A 102 -12.86 18.77 -0.47
N GLY A 103 -12.76 18.30 -1.72
CA GLY A 103 -12.56 19.10 -2.93
C GLY A 103 -11.28 19.95 -2.92
N ASN A 104 -10.26 19.60 -2.12
CA ASN A 104 -9.03 20.37 -1.98
C ASN A 104 -7.81 19.58 -2.42
N LEU A 105 -7.20 20.00 -3.52
CA LEU A 105 -6.05 19.32 -4.15
C LEU A 105 -4.75 19.42 -3.33
N GLN A 106 -4.69 20.25 -2.27
CA GLN A 106 -3.53 20.36 -1.38
C GLN A 106 -3.59 19.35 -0.22
N ILE A 107 -4.63 18.55 -0.12
CA ILE A 107 -4.74 17.52 0.90
C ILE A 107 -3.83 16.34 0.54
N TYR A 108 -3.05 15.91 1.54
CA TYR A 108 -2.40 14.61 1.60
C TYR A 108 -3.02 13.83 2.77
N ALA A 109 -3.75 12.79 2.48
CA ALA A 109 -4.43 11.96 3.48
C ALA A 109 -3.70 10.62 3.63
N SER A 110 -3.48 10.16 4.87
CA SER A 110 -2.76 8.92 5.14
C SER A 110 -3.15 8.31 6.49
N ASN A 111 -3.10 6.99 6.59
CA ASN A 111 -3.20 6.26 7.84
C ASN A 111 -1.83 5.88 8.45
N CYS A 112 -0.72 6.37 7.84
CA CYS A 112 0.64 6.02 8.24
C CYS A 112 1.27 7.02 9.21
N LEU A 113 0.93 8.32 9.10
CA LEU A 113 1.58 9.39 9.88
C LEU A 113 1.16 9.39 11.36
N VAL A 114 -0.12 9.16 11.62
CA VAL A 114 -0.66 8.88 12.96
C VAL A 114 -1.22 7.47 12.90
N ARG A 115 -0.38 6.53 13.29
CA ARG A 115 -0.70 5.12 13.12
C ARG A 115 -1.62 4.62 14.22
N THR A 116 -2.77 4.10 13.81
CA THR A 116 -3.74 3.40 14.66
C THR A 116 -4.23 2.09 14.03
N TYR A 117 -3.88 1.88 12.76
CA TYR A 117 -4.13 0.63 12.04
C TYR A 117 -2.90 -0.30 12.09
N PRO A 118 -3.09 -1.62 11.96
CA PRO A 118 -2.01 -2.56 11.74
C PRO A 118 -1.09 -2.16 10.58
N ARG A 119 0.21 -2.44 10.69
CA ARG A 119 1.11 -2.38 9.53
C ARG A 119 0.68 -3.40 8.49
N GLY A 120 0.70 -3.00 7.21
CA GLY A 120 0.18 -3.81 6.12
C GLY A 120 -1.23 -3.42 5.68
N LEU A 121 -1.78 -2.35 6.29
CA LEU A 121 -2.99 -1.66 5.83
C LEU A 121 -2.67 -0.23 5.36
N ASP A 122 -1.43 0.02 5.02
CA ASP A 122 -0.87 1.35 4.77
C ASP A 122 -1.30 1.89 3.40
N PHE A 123 -1.85 3.10 3.38
CA PHE A 123 -2.19 3.80 2.14
C PHE A 123 -2.12 5.31 2.29
N GLU A 124 -2.03 5.98 1.15
CA GLU A 124 -1.92 7.43 1.04
C GLU A 124 -2.79 7.92 -0.12
N VAL A 125 -3.49 9.03 0.07
CA VAL A 125 -4.37 9.64 -0.96
C VAL A 125 -3.94 11.08 -1.18
N PHE A 126 -3.65 11.44 -2.44
CA PHE A 126 -3.19 12.77 -2.81
C PHE A 126 -3.50 13.09 -4.28
N SER A 127 -3.44 14.36 -4.65
CA SER A 127 -3.70 14.80 -6.02
C SER A 127 -2.51 14.61 -6.95
N MET A 128 -2.79 14.57 -8.26
CA MET A 128 -1.77 14.68 -9.30
C MET A 128 -0.96 15.97 -9.19
N THR A 129 -1.58 17.07 -8.75
CA THR A 129 -0.90 18.36 -8.50
C THR A 129 0.22 18.23 -7.46
N LEU A 130 -0.06 17.56 -6.34
CA LEU A 130 0.96 17.31 -5.31
C LEU A 130 2.04 16.34 -5.80
N LEU A 131 1.66 15.30 -6.54
CA LEU A 131 2.63 14.35 -7.10
C LEU A 131 3.56 15.02 -8.10
N GLU A 132 3.04 15.87 -8.98
CA GLU A 132 3.82 16.64 -9.94
C GLU A 132 4.78 17.60 -9.24
N GLU A 133 4.33 18.30 -8.19
CA GLU A 133 5.18 19.16 -7.40
C GLU A 133 6.33 18.39 -6.74
N ALA A 134 6.00 17.25 -6.11
CA ALA A 134 7.01 16.37 -5.50
C ALA A 134 8.02 15.90 -6.55
N ASN A 135 7.56 15.42 -7.72
CA ASN A 135 8.43 14.95 -8.80
C ASN A 135 9.40 16.04 -9.31
N LYS A 136 8.93 17.28 -9.40
CA LYS A 136 9.76 18.42 -9.85
C LYS A 136 10.77 18.92 -8.80
N LYS A 137 10.43 18.81 -7.51
CA LYS A 137 11.18 19.50 -6.43
C LYS A 137 11.92 18.55 -5.47
N ALA A 138 11.58 17.26 -5.44
CA ALA A 138 12.25 16.28 -4.59
C ALA A 138 13.70 16.09 -5.03
N SER A 139 14.64 16.33 -4.11
CA SER A 139 16.08 16.26 -4.37
C SER A 139 16.80 15.14 -3.61
N LEU A 140 16.21 14.66 -2.51
CA LEU A 140 16.83 13.63 -1.67
C LEU A 140 16.53 12.22 -2.20
N PRO A 141 17.51 11.29 -2.14
CA PRO A 141 17.29 9.89 -2.52
C PRO A 141 16.08 9.27 -1.84
N SER A 142 15.90 9.49 -0.53
CA SER A 142 14.75 8.97 0.23
C SER A 142 13.39 9.50 -0.27
N GLN A 143 13.33 10.74 -0.79
CA GLN A 143 12.12 11.28 -1.39
C GLN A 143 11.79 10.60 -2.71
N LYS A 144 12.81 10.27 -3.50
CA LYS A 144 12.65 9.56 -4.79
C LYS A 144 12.26 8.10 -4.59
N GLU A 145 12.84 7.43 -3.60
CA GLU A 145 12.57 6.02 -3.29
C GLU A 145 11.20 5.83 -2.64
N HIS A 146 10.81 6.68 -1.70
CA HIS A 146 9.59 6.50 -0.90
C HIS A 146 8.39 7.32 -1.39
N VAL A 147 8.53 8.10 -2.47
CA VAL A 147 7.48 8.87 -3.17
C VAL A 147 6.96 10.07 -2.38
N THR A 148 6.46 9.88 -1.17
CA THR A 148 5.66 10.86 -0.42
C THR A 148 6.39 11.67 0.67
N PRO A 149 7.68 11.42 1.02
CA PRO A 149 8.36 12.22 2.06
C PRO A 149 8.36 13.73 1.77
N TYR A 150 8.47 14.15 0.50
CA TYR A 150 8.36 15.55 0.13
C TYR A 150 7.02 16.16 0.56
N LEU A 151 5.93 15.41 0.43
CA LEU A 151 4.56 15.84 0.75
C LEU A 151 4.33 15.90 2.26
N TYR A 152 4.55 14.78 2.98
CA TYR A 152 4.23 14.73 4.41
C TYR A 152 5.21 15.52 5.29
N GLN A 153 6.43 15.78 4.81
CA GLN A 153 7.34 16.72 5.44
C GLN A 153 7.00 18.19 5.11
N ASN A 154 5.96 18.40 4.30
CA ASN A 154 5.43 19.69 3.88
C ASN A 154 6.52 20.66 3.35
N LYS A 155 7.40 20.15 2.47
CA LYS A 155 8.52 20.92 1.92
C LYS A 155 8.09 22.14 1.11
N SER A 156 6.85 22.15 0.59
CA SER A 156 6.27 23.30 -0.12
C SER A 156 5.57 24.29 0.80
N ALA A 157 5.36 23.95 2.09
CA ALA A 157 4.51 24.66 3.04
C ALA A 157 3.01 24.78 2.63
N ASN A 158 2.59 24.05 1.60
CA ASN A 158 1.22 24.11 1.06
C ASN A 158 0.43 22.82 1.27
N THR A 159 1.06 21.74 1.72
CA THR A 159 0.40 20.46 1.93
C THR A 159 -0.42 20.46 3.21
N ILE A 160 -1.71 20.08 3.09
CA ILE A 160 -2.61 19.93 4.24
C ILE A 160 -2.65 18.45 4.61
N LEU A 161 -2.10 18.12 5.77
CA LEU A 161 -2.07 16.74 6.27
C LEU A 161 -3.42 16.35 6.86
N LYS A 162 -3.97 15.22 6.43
CA LYS A 162 -5.18 14.57 6.98
C LYS A 162 -4.82 13.19 7.47
N HIS A 163 -5.06 12.95 8.76
CA HIS A 163 -4.80 11.66 9.37
C HIS A 163 -6.07 10.80 9.32
N ILE A 164 -5.93 9.58 8.83
CA ILE A 164 -6.98 8.56 8.80
C ILE A 164 -6.69 7.61 9.94
N THR A 165 -7.49 7.71 11.00
CA THR A 165 -7.27 6.96 12.24
C THR A 165 -8.42 6.01 12.53
N ASN A 166 -8.11 4.89 13.18
CA ASN A 166 -9.11 3.99 13.76
C ASN A 166 -9.52 4.50 15.15
N GLN A 167 -10.69 4.12 15.63
CA GLN A 167 -11.18 4.46 16.98
C GLN A 167 -10.32 3.83 18.09
N GLN A 168 -9.82 2.61 17.82
CA GLN A 168 -8.91 1.89 18.72
C GLN A 168 -7.52 1.84 18.09
N ASP A 169 -6.49 1.96 18.92
CA ASP A 169 -5.12 1.78 18.49
C ASP A 169 -4.80 0.28 18.35
N ASN A 170 -4.60 -0.15 17.12
CA ASN A 170 -4.21 -1.51 16.72
C ASN A 170 -2.83 -1.52 16.03
N SER A 171 -2.03 -0.48 16.24
CA SER A 171 -0.72 -0.30 15.59
C SER A 171 0.32 -1.34 16.04
N GLN A 172 0.04 -2.07 17.13
CA GLN A 172 0.86 -3.19 17.59
C GLN A 172 0.87 -4.38 16.64
N PHE A 173 -0.16 -4.54 15.80
CA PHE A 173 -0.23 -5.64 14.85
C PHE A 173 0.57 -5.36 13.58
N ARG A 174 1.17 -6.42 13.03
CA ARG A 174 1.96 -6.39 11.82
C ARG A 174 1.53 -7.50 10.87
N ILE A 175 0.97 -7.12 9.71
CA ILE A 175 0.49 -8.00 8.64
C ILE A 175 1.03 -7.57 7.25
N THR A 176 2.20 -6.92 7.23
CA THR A 176 2.97 -6.62 6.02
C THR A 176 3.94 -7.76 5.71
N LEU A 177 4.47 -7.82 4.49
CA LEU A 177 5.32 -8.91 3.98
C LEU A 177 6.75 -8.42 3.73
N ASP A 178 7.62 -8.48 4.74
CA ASP A 178 9.03 -8.11 4.57
C ASP A 178 9.99 -9.27 4.87
N THR A 179 9.63 -10.13 5.82
CA THR A 179 10.45 -11.24 6.31
C THR A 179 9.76 -12.59 6.09
N ILE A 180 10.46 -13.67 6.39
CA ILE A 180 9.89 -15.02 6.30
C ILE A 180 8.81 -15.23 7.37
N GLU A 181 8.98 -14.62 8.54
CA GLU A 181 8.02 -14.68 9.64
C GLU A 181 6.72 -13.94 9.26
N ASP A 182 6.85 -12.79 8.59
CA ASP A 182 5.69 -12.07 8.04
C ASP A 182 4.93 -12.96 7.03
N TYR A 183 5.66 -13.64 6.16
CA TYR A 183 5.06 -14.58 5.22
C TYR A 183 4.34 -15.73 5.93
N GLN A 184 4.96 -16.31 6.97
CA GLN A 184 4.35 -17.39 7.74
C GLN A 184 3.03 -16.94 8.38
N LEU A 185 3.03 -15.77 9.03
CA LEU A 185 1.82 -15.21 9.62
C LEU A 185 0.73 -14.97 8.57
N ILE A 186 1.06 -14.29 7.46
CA ILE A 186 0.10 -13.99 6.38
C ILE A 186 -0.47 -15.28 5.80
N LYS A 187 0.37 -16.29 5.59
CA LYS A 187 -0.07 -17.58 5.07
C LYS A 187 -1.08 -18.26 6.01
N ILE A 188 -0.79 -18.34 7.31
CA ILE A 188 -1.70 -18.86 8.32
C ILE A 188 -3.02 -18.08 8.33
N LEU A 189 -2.96 -16.75 8.33
CA LEU A 189 -4.16 -15.91 8.31
C LEU A 189 -5.04 -16.19 7.08
N ILE A 190 -4.45 -16.41 5.91
CA ILE A 190 -5.17 -16.71 4.67
C ILE A 190 -5.73 -18.13 4.69
N GLU A 191 -4.91 -19.13 5.02
CA GLU A 191 -5.25 -20.55 4.88
C GLU A 191 -6.18 -21.06 6.01
N ASP A 192 -5.90 -20.67 7.25
CA ASP A 192 -6.59 -21.21 8.42
C ASP A 192 -7.73 -20.30 8.91
N TYR A 193 -7.60 -18.98 8.72
CA TYR A 193 -8.56 -17.97 9.20
C TYR A 193 -9.33 -17.27 8.07
N GLN A 194 -9.09 -17.61 6.81
CA GLN A 194 -9.76 -17.03 5.64
C GLN A 194 -9.64 -15.49 5.56
N ALA A 195 -8.53 -14.94 6.06
CA ALA A 195 -8.33 -13.49 6.15
C ALA A 195 -8.43 -12.77 4.79
N ALA A 196 -8.28 -13.49 3.69
CA ALA A 196 -8.43 -12.95 2.33
C ALA A 196 -9.80 -12.31 2.08
N ILE A 197 -10.86 -12.78 2.75
CA ILE A 197 -12.24 -12.29 2.58
C ILE A 197 -12.78 -11.54 3.81
N LEU A 198 -12.00 -11.42 4.88
CA LEU A 198 -12.43 -10.75 6.11
C LEU A 198 -12.17 -9.23 6.03
N PRO A 199 -13.05 -8.40 6.61
CA PRO A 199 -12.77 -6.99 6.82
C PRO A 199 -11.66 -6.81 7.87
N THR A 200 -11.04 -5.62 7.89
CA THR A 200 -9.98 -5.28 8.85
C THR A 200 -10.35 -5.59 10.31
N SER A 201 -11.59 -5.28 10.72
CA SER A 201 -12.05 -5.51 12.10
C SER A 201 -12.01 -6.99 12.49
N ALA A 202 -12.41 -7.88 11.59
CA ALA A 202 -12.37 -9.31 11.85
C ALA A 202 -10.93 -9.88 11.86
N ILE A 203 -10.03 -9.36 11.00
CA ILE A 203 -8.61 -9.72 11.06
C ILE A 203 -7.99 -9.29 12.40
N ILE A 204 -8.31 -8.08 12.88
CA ILE A 204 -7.86 -7.59 14.19
C ILE A 204 -8.42 -8.47 15.32
N GLU A 205 -9.67 -8.90 15.22
CA GLU A 205 -10.28 -9.81 16.19
C GLU A 205 -9.55 -11.16 16.25
N VAL A 206 -9.27 -11.77 15.10
CA VAL A 206 -8.47 -13.00 15.02
C VAL A 206 -7.11 -12.80 15.70
N LEU A 207 -6.38 -11.74 15.37
CA LEU A 207 -5.07 -11.47 15.98
C LEU A 207 -5.17 -11.23 17.50
N THR A 208 -6.26 -10.63 17.96
CA THR A 208 -6.49 -10.36 19.40
C THR A 208 -6.79 -11.65 20.17
N GLN A 209 -7.58 -12.55 19.58
CA GLN A 209 -7.95 -13.83 20.19
C GLN A 209 -6.82 -14.88 20.14
N HIS A 210 -5.84 -14.69 19.24
CA HIS A 210 -4.73 -15.60 18.98
C HIS A 210 -3.36 -14.93 19.18
N PRO A 211 -2.93 -14.65 20.43
CA PRO A 211 -1.66 -14.01 20.70
C PRO A 211 -0.44 -14.80 20.19
N GLU A 212 -0.56 -16.11 20.01
CA GLU A 212 0.45 -16.96 19.39
C GLU A 212 0.76 -16.54 17.94
N LEU A 213 -0.24 -16.04 17.21
CA LEU A 213 -0.04 -15.50 15.85
C LEU A 213 0.80 -14.23 15.87
N GLN A 214 0.54 -13.36 16.82
CA GLN A 214 1.32 -12.12 16.98
C GLN A 214 2.79 -12.42 17.31
N ALA A 215 3.06 -13.48 18.10
CA ALA A 215 4.40 -13.87 18.51
C ALA A 215 5.30 -14.26 17.32
N ILE A 216 4.71 -14.68 16.18
CA ILE A 216 5.47 -15.12 14.99
C ILE A 216 6.41 -14.02 14.50
N ASN A 217 5.94 -12.76 14.44
CA ASN A 217 6.72 -11.64 13.91
C ASN A 217 6.85 -10.43 14.84
N ALA A 218 6.49 -10.57 16.13
CA ALA A 218 6.56 -9.47 17.10
C ALA A 218 7.98 -8.92 17.32
N HIS A 219 9.01 -9.73 17.07
CA HIS A 219 10.42 -9.35 17.22
C HIS A 219 10.97 -8.56 16.03
N ILE A 220 10.19 -8.43 14.94
CA ILE A 220 10.63 -7.72 13.72
C ILE A 220 10.52 -6.22 13.93
N GLU A 221 11.67 -5.56 13.98
CA GLU A 221 11.74 -4.11 14.03
C GLU A 221 11.51 -3.48 12.66
N GLN A 222 10.63 -2.47 12.61
CA GLN A 222 10.40 -1.72 11.40
C GLN A 222 11.57 -0.77 11.12
N LYS A 223 12.13 -0.84 9.91
CA LYS A 223 13.10 0.16 9.45
C LYS A 223 12.46 1.56 9.48
N LYS A 224 13.13 2.51 10.14
CA LYS A 224 12.74 3.93 10.10
C LYS A 224 13.14 4.50 8.73
N ILE A 225 12.21 5.19 8.09
CA ILE A 225 12.40 5.93 6.83
C ILE A 225 12.85 7.36 7.13
#